data_ffc2d3b3c1f989b45e7c0e072676d45b
#
_entry.id   ffc2d3b3c1f989b45e7c0e072676d45b
#
_cell.length_a   1.000
_cell.length_b   1.000
_cell.length_c   1.000
_cell.angle_alpha   90.00
_cell.angle_beta   90.00
_cell.angle_gamma   90.00
#
_symmetry.space_group_name_H-M   'P 1'
#
loop_
_entity.id
_entity.type
_entity.pdbx_description
1 polymer ?
#
loop_
_entity_poly.entity_id
_entity_poly.type
_entity_poly.pdbx_seq_one_letter_code
_entity_poly.pdbx_strand_id
1 'polypeptide(L)'
;MDEINSFEELDINYEYNSNRNFVYADFFNKILPHCNYYKRFGGIFSGQKFVQCAEGLQDFIKENDGTMQLAIIPVFDEKDKEAFSKNSREQIITEKWKVELNEIEDSLKQDHIKALAWMISTGKLTIKLILPQDENGNPLTREQLRDEEVLVNEVGIFTNKHGEALSFHGHIDAK
;
A
#
# COMPACT_ATOMS: atom_id res chain seq x y z
N MET A 1 -13.92 -21.99 13.58
CA MET A 1 -13.28 -20.75 14.05
C MET A 1 -14.41 -19.87 14.55
N ASP A 2 -14.31 -19.39 15.77
CA ASP A 2 -15.34 -18.49 16.31
C ASP A 2 -15.33 -17.21 15.47
N GLU A 3 -16.52 -16.75 15.09
CA GLU A 3 -16.65 -15.58 14.22
C GLU A 3 -16.31 -14.33 15.05
N ILE A 4 -15.17 -13.70 14.75
CA ILE A 4 -14.77 -12.43 15.37
C ILE A 4 -15.67 -11.33 14.78
N ASN A 5 -16.46 -10.70 15.62
CA ASN A 5 -17.43 -9.69 15.21
C ASN A 5 -16.93 -8.26 15.41
N SER A 6 -15.92 -8.06 16.25
CA SER A 6 -15.34 -6.75 16.55
C SER A 6 -13.82 -6.78 16.47
N PHE A 7 -13.22 -5.69 16.01
CA PHE A 7 -11.76 -5.49 16.04
C PHE A 7 -11.21 -5.43 17.46
N GLU A 8 -12.05 -5.14 18.47
CA GLU A 8 -11.67 -5.16 19.88
C GLU A 8 -11.33 -6.57 20.38
N GLU A 9 -11.83 -7.61 19.71
CA GLU A 9 -11.56 -9.02 20.05
C GLU A 9 -10.22 -9.51 19.49
N LEU A 10 -9.58 -8.72 18.60
CA LEU A 10 -8.30 -9.08 18.02
C LEU A 10 -7.15 -8.81 18.99
N ASP A 11 -6.25 -9.80 19.11
CA ASP A 11 -4.99 -9.64 19.85
C ASP A 11 -3.97 -8.84 19.03
N ILE A 12 -4.21 -7.52 18.93
CA ILE A 12 -3.36 -6.56 18.26
C ILE A 12 -2.84 -5.51 19.24
N ASN A 13 -1.63 -5.02 18.99
CA ASN A 13 -1.05 -3.95 19.80
C ASN A 13 -1.51 -2.58 19.30
N TYR A 14 -1.62 -1.59 20.19
CA TYR A 14 -1.89 -0.19 19.81
C TYR A 14 -0.68 0.50 19.18
N GLU A 15 0.53 0.00 19.45
CA GLU A 15 1.78 0.52 18.92
C GLU A 15 2.63 -0.61 18.33
N TYR A 16 3.19 -0.36 17.16
CA TYR A 16 4.15 -1.22 16.49
C TYR A 16 5.40 -0.43 16.12
N ASN A 17 6.56 -0.94 16.53
CA ASN A 17 7.84 -0.36 16.16
C ASN A 17 8.51 -1.25 15.12
N SER A 18 8.74 -0.72 13.91
CA SER A 18 9.32 -1.46 12.79
C SER A 18 10.71 -2.06 13.07
N ASN A 19 11.44 -1.53 14.06
CA ASN A 19 12.72 -2.09 14.50
C ASN A 19 12.57 -3.30 15.43
N ARG A 20 11.38 -3.54 15.97
CA ARG A 20 11.10 -4.61 16.95
C ARG A 20 10.02 -5.58 16.52
N ASN A 21 9.17 -5.18 15.58
CA ASN A 21 8.01 -5.94 15.16
C ASN A 21 8.01 -6.10 13.64
N PHE A 22 7.62 -7.26 13.16
CA PHE A 22 7.29 -7.47 11.78
C PHE A 22 5.86 -6.96 11.53
N VAL A 23 5.69 -5.64 11.44
CA VAL A 23 4.38 -4.96 11.40
C VAL A 23 3.42 -5.60 10.40
N TYR A 24 3.91 -6.00 9.23
CA TYR A 24 3.06 -6.63 8.20
C TYR A 24 2.60 -8.03 8.61
N ALA A 25 3.45 -8.81 9.26
CA ALA A 25 3.07 -10.13 9.77
C ALA A 25 2.24 -10.02 11.06
N ASP A 26 2.65 -9.16 11.98
CA ASP A 26 2.05 -9.10 13.32
C ASP A 26 0.74 -8.32 13.35
N PHE A 27 0.53 -7.37 12.43
CA PHE A 27 -0.66 -6.54 12.38
C PHE A 27 -1.54 -6.89 11.18
N PHE A 28 -1.01 -6.79 9.96
CA PHE A 28 -1.83 -6.96 8.76
C PHE A 28 -2.37 -8.38 8.60
N ASN A 29 -1.59 -9.43 8.90
CA ASN A 29 -2.08 -10.80 8.84
C ASN A 29 -3.14 -11.11 9.90
N LYS A 30 -3.18 -10.34 10.99
CA LYS A 30 -4.22 -10.49 12.02
C LYS A 30 -5.51 -9.75 11.68
N ILE A 31 -5.43 -8.60 11.00
CA ILE A 31 -6.60 -7.76 10.77
C ILE A 31 -7.27 -8.01 9.42
N LEU A 32 -6.51 -8.25 8.35
CA LEU A 32 -7.05 -8.48 7.01
C LEU A 32 -8.07 -9.63 6.94
N PRO A 33 -7.90 -10.78 7.64
CA PRO A 33 -8.87 -11.86 7.65
C PRO A 33 -10.26 -11.47 8.19
N HIS A 34 -10.34 -10.37 8.94
CA HIS A 34 -11.58 -9.89 9.56
C HIS A 34 -12.16 -8.64 8.88
N CYS A 35 -11.59 -8.24 7.74
CA CYS A 35 -11.99 -7.07 6.97
C CYS A 35 -12.63 -7.45 5.65
N ASN A 36 -13.57 -6.63 5.17
CA ASN A 36 -14.06 -6.68 3.81
C ASN A 36 -13.71 -5.42 3.00
N TYR A 37 -13.15 -4.41 3.66
CA TYR A 37 -12.72 -3.20 2.99
C TYR A 37 -11.44 -2.63 3.62
N TYR A 38 -10.47 -2.27 2.76
CA TYR A 38 -9.22 -1.65 3.16
C TYR A 38 -8.89 -0.45 2.28
N LYS A 39 -8.67 0.69 2.91
CA LYS A 39 -8.16 1.92 2.27
C LYS A 39 -6.81 2.27 2.83
N ARG A 40 -5.90 2.69 1.96
CA ARG A 40 -4.60 3.22 2.35
C ARG A 40 -4.27 4.48 1.58
N PHE A 41 -3.73 5.45 2.29
CA PHE A 41 -3.21 6.69 1.75
C PHE A 41 -1.76 6.87 2.21
N GLY A 42 -0.90 7.28 1.28
CA GLY A 42 0.50 7.57 1.57
C GLY A 42 1.39 6.34 1.64
N GLY A 43 2.63 6.60 2.01
CA GLY A 43 3.68 5.59 2.07
C GLY A 43 4.19 5.14 0.70
N ILE A 44 5.36 4.51 0.72
CA ILE A 44 5.96 3.89 -0.47
C ILE A 44 5.34 2.51 -0.65
N PHE A 45 4.82 2.25 -1.84
CA PHE A 45 4.35 0.93 -2.21
C PHE A 45 5.56 0.03 -2.51
N SER A 46 5.61 -1.14 -1.90
CA SER A 46 6.60 -2.15 -2.27
C SER A 46 5.99 -3.54 -2.28
N GLY A 47 6.40 -4.37 -3.23
CA GLY A 47 5.94 -5.75 -3.35
C GLY A 47 6.29 -6.60 -2.14
N GLN A 48 7.42 -6.33 -1.49
CA GLN A 48 7.83 -7.03 -0.28
C GLN A 48 6.81 -6.90 0.86
N LYS A 49 6.14 -5.75 0.97
CA LYS A 49 5.09 -5.53 1.96
C LYS A 49 3.88 -6.44 1.72
N PHE A 50 3.52 -6.67 0.45
CA PHE A 50 2.47 -7.61 0.08
C PHE A 50 2.83 -9.06 0.40
N VAL A 51 4.08 -9.45 0.17
CA VAL A 51 4.56 -10.80 0.53
C VAL A 51 4.43 -11.05 2.03
N GLN A 52 4.78 -10.07 2.84
CA GLN A 52 4.73 -10.19 4.30
C GLN A 52 3.30 -10.30 4.86
N CYS A 53 2.31 -9.75 4.17
CA CYS A 53 0.90 -9.88 4.57
C CYS A 53 0.10 -10.84 3.68
N ALA A 54 0.77 -11.72 2.94
CA ALA A 54 0.14 -12.58 1.94
C ALA A 54 -0.90 -13.54 2.52
N GLU A 55 -0.69 -14.02 3.75
CA GLU A 55 -1.61 -14.93 4.45
C GLU A 55 -2.93 -14.19 4.74
N GLY A 56 -2.87 -13.05 5.42
CA GLY A 56 -4.06 -12.24 5.71
C GLY A 56 -4.74 -11.71 4.44
N LEU A 57 -3.96 -11.41 3.41
CA LEU A 57 -4.49 -10.99 2.11
C LEU A 57 -5.27 -12.11 1.40
N GLN A 58 -4.84 -13.36 1.55
CA GLN A 58 -5.56 -14.51 0.99
C GLN A 58 -6.96 -14.63 1.59
N ASP A 59 -7.09 -14.54 2.91
CA ASP A 59 -8.38 -14.63 3.59
C ASP A 59 -9.26 -13.40 3.30
N PHE A 60 -8.66 -12.22 3.24
CA PHE A 60 -9.32 -10.99 2.81
C PHE A 60 -9.99 -11.14 1.43
N ILE A 61 -9.29 -11.78 0.48
CA ILE A 61 -9.80 -11.97 -0.88
C ILE A 61 -10.83 -13.09 -0.95
N LYS A 62 -10.50 -14.27 -0.40
CA LYS A 62 -11.28 -15.49 -0.61
C LYS A 62 -12.50 -15.59 0.29
N GLU A 63 -12.33 -15.26 1.57
CA GLU A 63 -13.37 -15.47 2.57
C GLU A 63 -14.28 -14.23 2.72
N ASN A 64 -13.71 -13.04 2.57
CA ASN A 64 -14.43 -11.79 2.83
C ASN A 64 -14.84 -11.03 1.58
N ASP A 65 -14.55 -11.54 0.38
CA ASP A 65 -14.78 -10.81 -0.88
C ASP A 65 -14.22 -9.37 -0.85
N GLY A 66 -13.05 -9.23 -0.25
CA GLY A 66 -12.46 -7.95 0.15
C GLY A 66 -12.21 -6.99 -1.01
N THR A 67 -12.41 -5.72 -0.73
CA THR A 67 -12.12 -4.62 -1.67
C THR A 67 -11.06 -3.70 -1.10
N MET A 68 -10.04 -3.38 -1.89
CA MET A 68 -8.89 -2.58 -1.49
C MET A 68 -8.74 -1.34 -2.36
N GLN A 69 -8.48 -0.20 -1.73
CA GLN A 69 -8.16 1.06 -2.42
C GLN A 69 -6.84 1.60 -1.88
N LEU A 70 -5.86 1.73 -2.75
CA LEU A 70 -4.53 2.25 -2.43
C LEU A 70 -4.31 3.58 -3.15
N ALA A 71 -3.92 4.59 -2.40
CA ALA A 71 -3.44 5.87 -2.93
C ALA A 71 -1.97 6.00 -2.55
N ILE A 72 -1.09 5.82 -3.52
CA ILE A 72 0.36 5.69 -3.33
C ILE A 72 1.12 6.83 -3.99
N ILE A 73 2.28 7.14 -3.45
CA ILE A 73 3.17 8.18 -3.97
C ILE A 73 4.32 7.47 -4.70
N PRO A 74 4.41 7.56 -6.04
CA PRO A 74 5.56 7.06 -6.77
C PRO A 74 6.79 7.90 -6.44
N VAL A 75 7.93 7.25 -6.34
CA VAL A 75 9.19 7.91 -5.98
C VAL A 75 9.97 8.23 -7.25
N PHE A 76 10.26 9.49 -7.47
CA PHE A 76 11.07 9.99 -8.57
C PHE A 76 12.45 10.41 -8.08
N ASP A 77 13.46 10.22 -8.92
CA ASP A 77 14.80 10.77 -8.73
C ASP A 77 15.05 12.03 -9.59
N GLU A 78 16.21 12.64 -9.47
CA GLU A 78 16.54 13.84 -10.27
C GLU A 78 16.60 13.56 -11.78
N LYS A 79 16.92 12.34 -12.19
CA LYS A 79 16.94 11.95 -13.61
C LYS A 79 15.52 11.84 -14.16
N ASP A 80 14.60 11.31 -13.36
CA ASP A 80 13.19 11.28 -13.70
C ASP A 80 12.66 12.71 -13.90
N LYS A 81 13.06 13.66 -13.02
CA LYS A 81 12.67 15.07 -13.09
C LYS A 81 13.16 15.75 -14.38
N GLU A 82 14.41 15.50 -14.77
CA GLU A 82 14.93 15.97 -16.06
C GLU A 82 14.15 15.41 -17.25
N ALA A 83 13.72 14.16 -17.16
CA ALA A 83 12.92 13.51 -18.19
C ALA A 83 11.52 14.14 -18.32
N PHE A 84 10.90 14.64 -17.24
CA PHE A 84 9.62 15.35 -17.27
C PHE A 84 9.64 16.62 -18.12
N SER A 85 10.80 17.25 -18.30
CA SER A 85 10.96 18.41 -19.14
C SER A 85 11.05 18.07 -20.63
N LYS A 86 11.37 16.82 -20.98
CA LYS A 86 11.66 16.35 -22.35
C LYS A 86 10.57 15.44 -22.94
N ASN A 87 9.83 14.73 -22.08
CA ASN A 87 8.85 13.72 -22.49
C ASN A 87 7.47 14.03 -21.89
N SER A 88 6.43 13.33 -22.37
CA SER A 88 5.12 13.45 -21.75
C SER A 88 5.16 12.86 -20.33
N ARG A 89 4.56 13.57 -19.39
CA ARG A 89 4.47 13.15 -17.98
C ARG A 89 3.85 11.75 -17.84
N GLU A 90 2.83 11.47 -18.62
CA GLU A 90 2.13 10.18 -18.62
C GLU A 90 3.03 9.01 -18.98
N GLN A 91 3.95 9.20 -19.94
CA GLN A 91 4.89 8.16 -20.34
C GLN A 91 5.85 7.82 -19.21
N ILE A 92 6.44 8.83 -18.56
CA ILE A 92 7.39 8.63 -17.47
C ILE A 92 6.74 7.95 -16.28
N ILE A 93 5.54 8.39 -15.90
CA ILE A 93 4.76 7.78 -14.83
C ILE A 93 4.45 6.31 -15.16
N THR A 94 4.07 6.04 -16.41
CA THR A 94 3.77 4.68 -16.86
C THR A 94 5.00 3.79 -16.84
N GLU A 95 6.16 4.29 -17.28
CA GLU A 95 7.41 3.54 -17.27
C GLU A 95 7.88 3.26 -15.84
N LYS A 96 7.84 4.26 -14.97
CA LYS A 96 8.19 4.09 -13.54
C LYS A 96 7.28 3.06 -12.87
N TRP A 97 5.98 3.15 -13.13
CA TRP A 97 5.02 2.20 -12.62
C TRP A 97 5.25 0.76 -13.11
N LYS A 98 5.66 0.59 -14.37
CA LYS A 98 6.04 -0.73 -14.89
C LYS A 98 7.25 -1.32 -14.17
N VAL A 99 8.25 -0.49 -13.86
CA VAL A 99 9.43 -0.94 -13.09
C VAL A 99 9.01 -1.40 -11.70
N GLU A 100 8.20 -0.61 -10.99
CA GLU A 100 7.70 -0.99 -9.66
C GLU A 100 6.84 -2.26 -9.70
N LEU A 101 6.00 -2.42 -10.73
CA LEU A 101 5.21 -3.65 -10.90
C LEU A 101 6.10 -4.88 -11.18
N ASN A 102 7.16 -4.73 -11.96
CA ASN A 102 8.10 -5.82 -12.20
C ASN A 102 8.86 -6.21 -10.92
N GLU A 103 9.27 -5.26 -10.10
CA GLU A 103 9.87 -5.54 -8.80
C GLU A 103 8.92 -6.27 -7.85
N ILE A 104 7.62 -5.95 -7.92
CA ILE A 104 6.57 -6.68 -7.22
C ILE A 104 6.46 -8.12 -7.76
N GLU A 105 6.46 -8.27 -9.07
CA GLU A 105 6.37 -9.57 -9.73
C GLU A 105 7.54 -10.47 -9.36
N ASP A 106 8.76 -9.94 -9.35
CA ASP A 106 9.97 -10.66 -8.96
C ASP A 106 9.98 -11.09 -7.48
N SER A 107 9.32 -10.33 -6.61
CA SER A 107 9.25 -10.58 -5.17
C SER A 107 8.09 -11.47 -4.74
N LEU A 108 7.05 -11.61 -5.56
CA LEU A 108 5.87 -12.41 -5.27
C LEU A 108 5.97 -13.82 -5.86
N LYS A 109 5.44 -14.81 -5.13
CA LYS A 109 5.16 -16.13 -5.71
C LYS A 109 4.08 -16.00 -6.77
N GLN A 110 4.11 -16.87 -7.80
CA GLN A 110 3.16 -16.84 -8.93
C GLN A 110 1.68 -16.77 -8.50
N ASP A 111 1.31 -17.40 -7.40
CA ASP A 111 -0.08 -17.41 -6.93
C ASP A 111 -0.51 -16.06 -6.35
N HIS A 112 0.40 -15.31 -5.73
CA HIS A 112 0.13 -13.96 -5.24
C HIS A 112 -0.03 -12.97 -6.40
N ILE A 113 0.78 -13.11 -7.45
CA ILE A 113 0.68 -12.30 -8.67
C ILE A 113 -0.68 -12.51 -9.33
N LYS A 114 -1.11 -13.77 -9.48
CA LYS A 114 -2.41 -14.11 -10.02
C LYS A 114 -3.56 -13.51 -9.20
N ALA A 115 -3.46 -13.57 -7.86
CA ALA A 115 -4.45 -13.00 -6.97
C ALA A 115 -4.53 -11.47 -7.13
N LEU A 116 -3.37 -10.79 -7.21
CA LEU A 116 -3.31 -9.35 -7.43
C LEU A 116 -3.90 -8.94 -8.78
N ALA A 117 -3.52 -9.64 -9.85
CA ALA A 117 -4.05 -9.42 -11.19
C ALA A 117 -5.56 -9.65 -11.26
N TRP A 118 -6.05 -10.68 -10.58
CA TRP A 118 -7.49 -10.92 -10.46
C TRP A 118 -8.19 -9.77 -9.72
N MET A 119 -7.67 -9.32 -8.59
CA MET A 119 -8.24 -8.19 -7.85
C MET A 119 -8.32 -6.91 -8.70
N ILE A 120 -7.29 -6.62 -9.47
CA ILE A 120 -7.26 -5.47 -10.37
C ILE A 120 -8.32 -5.63 -11.47
N SER A 121 -8.35 -6.78 -12.15
CA SER A 121 -9.25 -7.04 -13.28
C SER A 121 -10.72 -7.06 -12.88
N THR A 122 -11.02 -7.44 -11.64
CA THR A 122 -12.38 -7.47 -11.09
C THR A 122 -12.78 -6.18 -10.37
N GLY A 123 -11.90 -5.18 -10.31
CA GLY A 123 -12.12 -3.93 -9.58
C GLY A 123 -12.06 -4.05 -8.06
N LYS A 124 -11.62 -5.20 -7.55
CA LYS A 124 -11.42 -5.41 -6.10
C LYS A 124 -10.18 -4.69 -5.56
N LEU A 125 -9.21 -4.38 -6.42
CA LEU A 125 -8.08 -3.53 -6.10
C LEU A 125 -8.07 -2.32 -7.03
N THR A 126 -8.17 -1.13 -6.45
CA THR A 126 -7.99 0.14 -7.14
C THR A 126 -6.73 0.81 -6.63
N ILE A 127 -5.82 1.16 -7.53
CA ILE A 127 -4.60 1.89 -7.21
C ILE A 127 -4.67 3.27 -7.85
N LYS A 128 -4.48 4.31 -7.05
CA LYS A 128 -4.39 5.71 -7.47
C LYS A 128 -2.98 6.23 -7.19
N LEU A 129 -2.39 6.89 -8.17
CA LEU A 129 -1.12 7.57 -8.01
C LEU A 129 -1.34 9.00 -7.54
N ILE A 130 -0.65 9.38 -6.48
CA ILE A 130 -0.61 10.76 -5.98
C ILE A 130 0.71 11.35 -6.40
N LEU A 131 0.66 12.47 -7.09
CA LEU A 131 1.84 13.18 -7.57
C LEU A 131 1.95 14.53 -6.84
N PRO A 132 2.65 14.59 -5.69
CA PRO A 132 3.00 15.86 -5.09
C PRO A 132 3.85 16.68 -6.06
N GLN A 133 3.56 17.97 -6.18
CA GLN A 133 4.17 18.84 -7.17
C GLN A 133 4.69 20.12 -6.51
N ASP A 134 5.78 20.65 -7.07
CA ASP A 134 6.27 21.98 -6.75
C ASP A 134 5.36 23.09 -7.33
N GLU A 135 5.65 24.36 -7.03
CA GLU A 135 4.91 25.51 -7.52
C GLU A 135 4.85 25.61 -9.05
N ASN A 136 5.79 24.97 -9.75
CA ASN A 136 5.86 24.92 -11.20
C ASN A 136 5.12 23.71 -11.79
N GLY A 137 4.52 22.88 -10.93
CA GLY A 137 3.80 21.66 -11.31
C GLY A 137 4.71 20.49 -11.69
N ASN A 138 5.99 20.49 -11.28
CA ASN A 138 6.87 19.35 -11.45
C ASN A 138 6.72 18.40 -10.28
N PRO A 139 6.74 17.07 -10.48
CA PRO A 139 6.73 16.11 -9.40
C PRO A 139 7.91 16.33 -8.44
N LEU A 140 7.64 16.23 -7.16
CA LEU A 140 8.68 16.29 -6.13
C LEU A 140 9.56 15.04 -6.19
N THR A 141 10.87 15.23 -6.01
CA THR A 141 11.84 14.13 -5.88
C THR A 141 11.72 13.45 -4.52
N ARG A 142 12.36 12.27 -4.38
CA ARG A 142 12.44 11.56 -3.09
C ARG A 142 12.98 12.46 -1.97
N GLU A 143 14.01 13.24 -2.26
CA GLU A 143 14.63 14.12 -1.28
C GLU A 143 13.68 15.23 -0.86
N GLN A 144 13.03 15.90 -1.80
CA GLN A 144 12.03 16.94 -1.53
C GLN A 144 10.82 16.38 -0.76
N LEU A 145 10.32 15.18 -1.12
CA LEU A 145 9.23 14.52 -0.41
C LEU A 145 9.60 14.18 1.04
N ARG A 146 10.88 13.88 1.29
CA ARG A 146 11.39 13.63 2.64
C ARG A 146 11.48 14.92 3.43
N ASP A 147 12.04 15.98 2.85
CA ASP A 147 12.21 17.28 3.50
C ASP A 147 10.88 17.94 3.86
N GLU A 148 9.86 17.72 3.03
CA GLU A 148 8.49 18.20 3.26
C GLU A 148 7.63 17.24 4.11
N GLU A 149 8.24 16.17 4.66
CA GLU A 149 7.58 15.12 5.45
C GLU A 149 6.40 14.42 4.74
N VAL A 150 6.27 14.57 3.44
CA VAL A 150 5.14 14.01 2.66
C VAL A 150 5.21 12.49 2.56
N LEU A 151 6.41 11.91 2.51
CA LEU A 151 6.61 10.45 2.46
C LEU A 151 6.42 9.76 3.80
N VAL A 152 6.38 10.51 4.86
CA VAL A 152 6.56 10.00 6.21
C VAL A 152 5.28 9.47 6.82
N ASN A 153 4.15 9.98 6.35
CA ASN A 153 2.84 9.66 6.92
C ASN A 153 2.08 8.67 6.04
N GLU A 154 1.73 7.55 6.64
CA GLU A 154 0.88 6.52 6.06
C GLU A 154 -0.37 6.38 6.94
N VAL A 155 -1.53 6.39 6.31
CA VAL A 155 -2.81 6.17 6.98
C VAL A 155 -3.53 5.02 6.32
N GLY A 156 -4.02 4.08 7.12
CA GLY A 156 -4.87 3.00 6.63
C GLY A 156 -6.15 2.89 7.44
N ILE A 157 -7.22 2.49 6.77
CA ILE A 157 -8.53 2.24 7.37
C ILE A 157 -9.00 0.87 6.93
N PHE A 158 -9.27 0.01 7.90
CA PHE A 158 -9.90 -1.28 7.73
C PHE A 158 -11.36 -1.18 8.14
N THR A 159 -12.25 -1.83 7.41
CA THR A 159 -13.67 -1.91 7.77
C THR A 159 -14.12 -3.36 7.70
N ASN A 160 -14.82 -3.82 8.72
CA ASN A 160 -15.40 -5.15 8.75
C ASN A 160 -16.82 -5.18 8.16
N LYS A 161 -17.39 -6.38 8.02
CA LYS A 161 -18.75 -6.59 7.50
C LYS A 161 -19.86 -5.96 8.35
N HIS A 162 -19.57 -5.60 9.60
CA HIS A 162 -20.50 -4.94 10.53
C HIS A 162 -20.41 -3.41 10.47
N GLY A 163 -19.50 -2.86 9.63
CA GLY A 163 -19.29 -1.42 9.49
C GLY A 163 -18.41 -0.82 10.56
N GLU A 164 -17.80 -1.64 11.42
CA GLU A 164 -16.79 -1.19 12.36
C GLU A 164 -15.51 -0.83 11.60
N ALA A 165 -14.87 0.26 12.00
CA ALA A 165 -13.64 0.74 11.37
C ALA A 165 -12.48 0.81 12.36
N LEU A 166 -11.30 0.35 11.92
CA LEU A 166 -10.04 0.50 12.61
C LEU A 166 -9.08 1.26 11.71
N SER A 167 -8.41 2.27 12.25
CA SER A 167 -7.40 3.03 11.52
C SER A 167 -6.02 2.86 12.13
N PHE A 168 -4.99 2.92 11.28
CA PHE A 168 -3.61 3.05 11.72
C PHE A 168 -2.97 4.30 11.12
N HIS A 169 -2.02 4.84 11.86
CA HIS A 169 -1.10 5.86 11.40
C HIS A 169 0.29 5.28 11.46
N GLY A 170 0.99 5.28 10.36
CA GLY A 170 2.38 4.82 10.27
C GLY A 170 3.30 5.98 9.93
N HIS A 171 4.50 5.94 10.51
CA HIS A 171 5.63 6.76 10.11
C HIS A 171 6.64 5.81 9.48
N ILE A 172 6.82 5.91 8.18
CA ILE A 172 7.80 5.07 7.50
C ILE A 172 9.12 5.82 7.51
N ASP A 173 10.04 5.37 8.37
CA ASP A 173 11.44 5.71 8.19
C ASP A 173 11.89 5.18 6.82
N ALA A 174 12.03 6.07 5.87
CA ALA A 174 12.63 5.79 4.57
C ALA A 174 14.15 5.62 4.78
N LYS A 175 14.56 4.43 5.25
CA LYS A 175 15.97 4.02 5.19
C LYS A 175 16.25 3.42 3.84
#